data_f7b1b3e44e142a30eb9c88223ea27e7d
#
_entry.id   f7b1b3e44e142a30eb9c88223ea27e7d
#
_cell.length_a   1.000
_cell.length_b   1.000
_cell.length_c   1.000
_cell.angle_alpha   90.00
_cell.angle_beta   90.00
_cell.angle_gamma   90.00
#
_symmetry.space_group_name_H-M   'P 1'
#
loop_
_entity.id
_entity.type
_entity.pdbx_description
1 polymer ?
#
loop_
_entity_poly.entity_id
_entity_poly.type
_entity_poly.pdbx_seq_one_letter_code
_entity_poly.pdbx_strand_id
1 'polypeptide(L)'
;SMARIRTMKVYVVGEVARPGAYELSALATASNAIYAACGPSRSGSLRQVRIMRDGKTIGQLDLYEFLLQGDRRQDNRLQAGDVVLVPPLGPVVAISGSVKRPAIYELKPGTRLTELLTLAGGLTPLSDRQRCHLFRQDPALQERNMIDVDLVRAFASQGQEKSRVGVEGGDPILLDGDYIRIATLPTQVVNVVSLVGAVKSPGPYEFRSGMRVKDILTPEQLTVDAYADRAEIVRTDPATYLTKVIPFSPK
;
A
#
# COMPACT_ATOMS: atom_id res chain seq x y z
N SER A 1 31.98 36.31 19.48
CA SER A 1 32.77 35.48 18.56
C SER A 1 31.90 34.31 18.09
N MET A 2 31.53 34.27 16.82
CA MET A 2 30.89 33.09 16.22
C MET A 2 31.91 31.95 16.23
N ALA A 3 31.67 30.94 17.05
CA ALA A 3 32.46 29.71 17.03
C ALA A 3 32.26 29.03 15.65
N ARG A 4 33.35 28.93 14.87
CA ARG A 4 33.32 28.17 13.61
C ARG A 4 33.00 26.71 13.94
N ILE A 5 31.89 26.19 13.41
CA ILE A 5 31.58 24.79 13.48
C ILE A 5 32.67 24.02 12.73
N ARG A 6 33.38 23.13 13.43
CA ARG A 6 34.40 22.27 12.83
C ARG A 6 33.77 21.34 11.83
N THR A 7 34.37 21.20 10.65
CA THR A 7 34.01 20.21 9.65
C THR A 7 34.85 18.94 9.82
N MET A 8 34.31 17.83 9.39
CA MET A 8 34.99 16.54 9.33
C MET A 8 34.79 15.90 7.98
N LYS A 9 35.76 15.14 7.51
CA LYS A 9 35.69 14.39 6.26
C LYS A 9 35.24 12.97 6.58
N VAL A 10 34.17 12.51 5.90
CA VAL A 10 33.63 11.15 5.96
C VAL A 10 33.47 10.60 4.55
N TYR A 11 33.35 9.30 4.43
CA TYR A 11 33.19 8.63 3.14
C TYR A 11 31.83 7.95 3.08
N VAL A 12 31.12 8.09 1.95
CA VAL A 12 29.89 7.36 1.67
C VAL A 12 30.11 6.50 0.44
N VAL A 13 29.96 5.19 0.58
CA VAL A 13 30.33 4.22 -0.46
C VAL A 13 29.27 3.12 -0.58
N GLY A 14 29.39 2.31 -1.64
CA GLY A 14 28.48 1.23 -1.96
C GLY A 14 27.32 1.71 -2.83
N GLU A 15 26.14 1.13 -2.64
CA GLU A 15 24.94 1.36 -3.43
C GLU A 15 24.22 2.67 -3.03
N VAL A 16 24.89 3.81 -3.30
CA VAL A 16 24.36 5.17 -3.07
C VAL A 16 24.28 5.93 -4.39
N ALA A 17 23.44 6.95 -4.44
CA ALA A 17 23.26 7.76 -5.64
C ALA A 17 24.55 8.51 -6.05
N ARG A 18 25.33 8.98 -5.06
CA ARG A 18 26.60 9.69 -5.27
C ARG A 18 27.65 9.21 -4.27
N PRO A 19 28.42 8.15 -4.60
CA PRO A 19 29.51 7.73 -3.73
C PRO A 19 30.65 8.77 -3.72
N GLY A 20 31.30 8.95 -2.57
CA GLY A 20 32.41 9.88 -2.48
C GLY A 20 32.79 10.27 -1.05
N ALA A 21 33.66 11.26 -0.96
CA ALA A 21 34.08 11.89 0.28
C ALA A 21 33.29 13.17 0.52
N TYR A 22 32.78 13.36 1.73
CA TYR A 22 31.93 14.48 2.10
C TYR A 22 32.52 15.24 3.30
N GLU A 23 32.51 16.56 3.21
CA GLU A 23 32.80 17.42 4.35
C GLU A 23 31.50 17.78 5.06
N LEU A 24 31.35 17.27 6.27
CA LEU A 24 30.14 17.45 7.08
C LEU A 24 30.51 18.18 8.40
N SER A 25 29.48 18.71 9.07
CA SER A 25 29.63 19.21 10.43
C SER A 25 30.16 18.12 11.36
N ALA A 26 31.02 18.46 12.32
CA ALA A 26 31.49 17.55 13.36
C ALA A 26 30.37 16.98 14.26
N LEU A 27 29.12 17.47 14.11
CA LEU A 27 27.95 16.97 14.79
C LEU A 27 27.07 16.07 13.88
N ALA A 28 27.49 15.82 12.62
CA ALA A 28 26.72 15.07 11.67
C ALA A 28 26.59 13.60 12.05
N THR A 29 25.45 13.02 11.68
CA THR A 29 25.12 11.62 11.88
C THR A 29 25.17 10.84 10.56
N ALA A 30 25.01 9.52 10.62
CA ALA A 30 24.98 8.66 9.42
C ALA A 30 23.89 9.08 8.44
N SER A 31 22.71 9.46 8.93
CA SER A 31 21.62 9.96 8.06
C SER A 31 22.02 11.23 7.31
N ASN A 32 22.76 12.16 7.95
CA ASN A 32 23.23 13.36 7.27
C ASN A 32 24.21 13.04 6.13
N ALA A 33 25.10 12.06 6.33
CA ALA A 33 26.02 11.60 5.28
C ALA A 33 25.27 10.97 4.09
N ILE A 34 24.26 10.14 4.37
CA ILE A 34 23.41 9.53 3.33
C ILE A 34 22.64 10.61 2.56
N TYR A 35 22.06 11.59 3.23
CA TYR A 35 21.40 12.73 2.57
C TYR A 35 22.36 13.53 1.69
N ALA A 36 23.59 13.79 2.16
CA ALA A 36 24.61 14.46 1.35
C ALA A 36 24.95 13.66 0.09
N ALA A 37 24.92 12.32 0.16
CA ALA A 37 25.12 11.41 -0.98
C ALA A 37 23.85 11.19 -1.83
N CYS A 38 22.78 11.97 -1.62
CA CYS A 38 21.48 11.87 -2.31
C CYS A 38 20.74 10.54 -2.07
N GLY A 39 21.02 9.86 -0.95
CA GLY A 39 20.35 8.64 -0.54
C GLY A 39 20.93 7.35 -1.16
N PRO A 40 20.39 6.17 -0.75
CA PRO A 40 20.67 4.91 -1.40
C PRO A 40 20.26 4.90 -2.87
N SER A 41 20.94 4.13 -3.71
CA SER A 41 20.53 3.86 -5.08
C SER A 41 19.31 2.92 -5.10
N ARG A 42 18.77 2.61 -6.29
CA ARG A 42 17.66 1.65 -6.42
C ARG A 42 18.04 0.23 -6.01
N SER A 43 19.33 -0.11 -6.07
CA SER A 43 19.89 -1.39 -5.65
C SER A 43 20.45 -1.36 -4.22
N GLY A 44 20.40 -0.22 -3.53
CA GLY A 44 20.94 -0.04 -2.19
C GLY A 44 19.98 -0.41 -1.07
N SER A 45 20.50 -1.09 -0.06
CA SER A 45 19.75 -1.47 1.13
C SER A 45 19.31 -0.24 1.92
N LEU A 46 18.02 -0.23 2.29
CA LEU A 46 17.45 0.73 3.24
C LEU A 46 17.50 0.23 4.69
N ARG A 47 17.85 -1.05 4.90
CA ARG A 47 17.85 -1.68 6.25
C ARG A 47 19.21 -1.92 6.83
N GLN A 48 20.25 -2.01 6.00
CA GLN A 48 21.55 -2.50 6.42
C GLN A 48 22.70 -1.48 6.19
N VAL A 49 22.37 -0.19 6.31
CA VAL A 49 23.43 0.85 6.22
C VAL A 49 24.39 0.67 7.37
N ARG A 50 25.68 0.47 7.07
CA ARG A 50 26.73 0.21 8.06
C ARG A 50 27.62 1.43 8.25
N ILE A 51 27.97 1.68 9.50
CA ILE A 51 28.96 2.71 9.84
C ILE A 51 30.24 1.97 10.24
N MET A 52 31.31 2.26 9.52
CA MET A 52 32.58 1.58 9.71
C MET A 52 33.64 2.58 10.16
N ARG A 53 34.42 2.17 11.14
CA ARG A 53 35.56 2.91 11.69
C ARG A 53 36.73 1.95 11.87
N ASP A 54 37.92 2.30 11.37
CA ASP A 54 39.13 1.47 11.44
C ASP A 54 38.88 0.01 10.99
N GLY A 55 38.11 -0.17 9.90
CA GLY A 55 37.78 -1.48 9.35
C GLY A 55 36.73 -2.28 10.11
N LYS A 56 36.16 -1.75 11.21
CA LYS A 56 35.15 -2.42 12.03
C LYS A 56 33.78 -1.75 11.87
N THR A 57 32.72 -2.54 11.84
CA THR A 57 31.34 -2.02 11.92
C THR A 57 31.07 -1.54 13.34
N ILE A 58 30.82 -0.24 13.51
CA ILE A 58 30.52 0.38 14.80
C ILE A 58 29.04 0.67 15.01
N GLY A 59 28.25 0.58 13.93
CA GLY A 59 26.80 0.78 13.97
C GLY A 59 26.13 0.35 12.68
N GLN A 60 24.82 0.16 12.78
CA GLN A 60 23.95 -0.12 11.64
C GLN A 60 22.74 0.80 11.73
N LEU A 61 22.32 1.37 10.61
CA LEU A 61 21.15 2.24 10.52
C LEU A 61 20.08 1.57 9.62
N ASP A 62 18.89 1.37 10.16
CA ASP A 62 17.70 0.99 9.41
C ASP A 62 16.92 2.25 9.02
N LEU A 63 16.95 2.59 7.74
CA LEU A 63 16.28 3.79 7.23
C LEU A 63 14.74 3.67 7.26
N TYR A 64 14.16 2.47 7.29
CA TYR A 64 12.71 2.31 7.49
C TYR A 64 12.30 2.76 8.90
N GLU A 65 13.04 2.36 9.93
CA GLU A 65 12.76 2.80 11.30
C GLU A 65 12.91 4.32 11.43
N PHE A 66 13.97 4.87 10.84
CA PHE A 66 14.21 6.31 10.83
C PHE A 66 13.14 7.09 10.05
N LEU A 67 12.86 6.71 8.79
CA LEU A 67 11.98 7.48 7.89
C LEU A 67 10.49 7.28 8.18
N LEU A 68 10.07 6.08 8.60
CA LEU A 68 8.66 5.74 8.77
C LEU A 68 8.19 5.87 10.22
N GLN A 69 9.08 5.69 11.20
CA GLN A 69 8.76 5.73 12.62
C GLN A 69 9.38 6.91 13.37
N GLY A 70 10.30 7.64 12.72
CA GLY A 70 11.05 8.74 13.35
C GLY A 70 12.08 8.27 14.36
N ASP A 71 12.40 6.96 14.38
CA ASP A 71 13.34 6.40 15.34
C ASP A 71 14.78 6.75 14.96
N ARG A 72 15.45 7.51 15.82
CA ARG A 72 16.83 7.98 15.64
C ARG A 72 17.84 7.26 16.52
N ARG A 73 17.48 6.24 17.27
CA ARG A 73 18.37 5.57 18.23
C ARG A 73 19.59 4.94 17.54
N GLN A 74 19.43 4.50 16.30
CA GLN A 74 20.50 3.91 15.49
C GLN A 74 21.27 4.94 14.63
N ASP A 75 20.86 6.21 14.63
CA ASP A 75 21.50 7.27 13.84
C ASP A 75 22.73 7.82 14.56
N ASN A 76 23.80 7.05 14.55
CA ASN A 76 25.04 7.34 15.27
C ASN A 76 25.76 8.56 14.72
N ARG A 77 26.40 9.34 15.62
CA ARG A 77 27.30 10.43 15.25
C ARG A 77 28.55 9.88 14.58
N LEU A 78 28.93 10.53 13.50
CA LEU A 78 30.14 10.20 12.76
C LEU A 78 31.37 10.89 13.35
N GLN A 79 32.56 10.34 13.05
CA GLN A 79 33.84 10.90 13.28
C GLN A 79 34.64 11.09 11.98
N ALA A 80 35.68 11.89 12.01
CA ALA A 80 36.54 12.06 10.85
C ALA A 80 37.15 10.70 10.44
N GLY A 81 37.06 10.38 9.14
CA GLY A 81 37.54 9.12 8.60
C GLY A 81 36.52 7.96 8.58
N ASP A 82 35.34 8.15 9.19
CA ASP A 82 34.30 7.12 9.14
C ASP A 82 33.82 6.86 7.70
N VAL A 83 33.45 5.60 7.46
CA VAL A 83 32.89 5.17 6.19
C VAL A 83 31.45 4.73 6.42
N VAL A 84 30.52 5.37 5.73
CA VAL A 84 29.10 4.95 5.68
C VAL A 84 28.93 4.07 4.43
N LEU A 85 28.73 2.78 4.64
CA LEU A 85 28.59 1.78 3.58
C LEU A 85 27.12 1.40 3.42
N VAL A 86 26.59 1.60 2.23
CA VAL A 86 25.27 1.08 1.81
C VAL A 86 25.48 -0.20 1.00
N PRO A 87 25.16 -1.37 1.55
CA PRO A 87 25.28 -2.63 0.81
C PRO A 87 24.16 -2.77 -0.24
N PRO A 88 24.24 -3.76 -1.15
CA PRO A 88 23.13 -4.13 -2.01
C PRO A 88 21.87 -4.51 -1.22
N LEU A 89 20.71 -4.40 -1.89
CA LEU A 89 19.41 -4.83 -1.35
C LEU A 89 19.45 -6.26 -0.84
N GLY A 90 18.87 -6.49 0.33
CA GLY A 90 18.52 -7.82 0.82
C GLY A 90 17.25 -8.37 0.15
N PRO A 91 16.61 -9.38 0.79
CA PRO A 91 15.34 -9.94 0.30
C PRO A 91 14.27 -8.87 0.15
N VAL A 92 13.53 -8.90 -0.96
CA VAL A 92 12.50 -7.91 -1.28
C VAL A 92 11.16 -8.55 -1.60
N VAL A 93 10.08 -7.83 -1.31
CA VAL A 93 8.72 -8.17 -1.72
C VAL A 93 8.05 -6.98 -2.38
N ALA A 94 7.18 -7.26 -3.33
CA ALA A 94 6.34 -6.23 -3.93
C ALA A 94 4.91 -6.30 -3.38
N ILE A 95 4.31 -5.15 -3.07
CA ILE A 95 2.90 -5.06 -2.70
C ILE A 95 2.18 -4.04 -3.57
N SER A 96 0.98 -4.40 -4.01
CA SER A 96 0.14 -3.58 -4.89
C SER A 96 -1.35 -3.68 -4.54
N GLY A 97 -2.18 -2.94 -5.28
CA GLY A 97 -3.63 -2.90 -5.08
C GLY A 97 -4.04 -1.91 -3.98
N SER A 98 -5.06 -2.27 -3.19
CA SER A 98 -5.70 -1.37 -2.23
C SER A 98 -4.93 -1.20 -0.94
N VAL A 99 -3.66 -0.75 -1.04
CA VAL A 99 -2.79 -0.34 0.09
C VAL A 99 -2.43 1.13 -0.04
N LYS A 100 -2.11 1.78 1.06
CA LYS A 100 -1.81 3.23 1.04
C LYS A 100 -0.49 3.56 0.34
N ARG A 101 0.51 2.69 0.41
CA ARG A 101 1.83 2.87 -0.19
C ARG A 101 2.26 1.61 -0.95
N PRO A 102 1.75 1.40 -2.19
CA PRO A 102 2.21 0.30 -3.02
C PRO A 102 3.66 0.53 -3.44
N ALA A 103 4.54 -0.45 -3.18
CA ALA A 103 5.96 -0.36 -3.48
C ALA A 103 6.64 -1.73 -3.34
N ILE A 104 7.94 -1.75 -3.64
CA ILE A 104 8.84 -2.85 -3.28
C ILE A 104 9.47 -2.52 -1.93
N TYR A 105 9.42 -3.46 -1.01
CA TYR A 105 9.94 -3.34 0.35
C TYR A 105 11.04 -4.35 0.61
N GLU A 106 12.13 -3.91 1.22
CA GLU A 106 13.18 -4.79 1.70
C GLU A 106 12.76 -5.43 3.03
N LEU A 107 12.91 -6.76 3.14
CA LEU A 107 12.48 -7.53 4.30
C LEU A 107 13.57 -7.63 5.38
N LYS A 108 13.12 -7.76 6.63
CA LYS A 108 13.90 -8.42 7.70
C LYS A 108 13.61 -9.91 7.68
N PRO A 109 14.54 -10.75 8.16
CA PRO A 109 14.26 -12.17 8.34
C PRO A 109 13.02 -12.39 9.21
N GLY A 110 12.09 -13.23 8.73
CA GLY A 110 10.86 -13.56 9.45
C GLY A 110 9.75 -12.51 9.36
N THR A 111 9.88 -11.46 8.53
CA THR A 111 8.82 -10.47 8.30
C THR A 111 7.53 -11.15 7.84
N ARG A 112 6.42 -10.80 8.49
CA ARG A 112 5.09 -11.32 8.18
C ARG A 112 4.30 -10.35 7.28
N LEU A 113 3.21 -10.86 6.68
CA LEU A 113 2.35 -10.04 5.81
C LEU A 113 1.76 -8.84 6.56
N THR A 114 1.32 -9.01 7.81
CA THR A 114 0.75 -7.89 8.60
C THR A 114 1.78 -6.81 8.93
N GLU A 115 3.05 -7.18 9.12
CA GLU A 115 4.15 -6.22 9.30
C GLU A 115 4.42 -5.44 8.00
N LEU A 116 4.42 -6.13 6.85
CA LEU A 116 4.54 -5.49 5.55
C LEU A 116 3.38 -4.51 5.31
N LEU A 117 2.14 -4.90 5.63
CA LEU A 117 0.98 -4.01 5.53
C LEU A 117 1.15 -2.76 6.40
N THR A 118 1.72 -2.91 7.59
CA THR A 118 2.04 -1.77 8.47
C THR A 118 3.08 -0.85 7.83
N LEU A 119 4.15 -1.41 7.25
CA LEU A 119 5.15 -0.66 6.49
C LEU A 119 4.53 0.05 5.28
N ALA A 120 3.57 -0.60 4.60
CA ALA A 120 2.82 -0.01 3.49
C ALA A 120 1.79 1.06 3.93
N GLY A 121 1.73 1.40 5.23
CA GLY A 121 0.82 2.40 5.78
C GLY A 121 -0.60 1.89 6.01
N GLY A 122 -0.82 0.59 5.86
CA GLY A 122 -2.12 -0.05 6.02
C GLY A 122 -2.94 -0.12 4.74
N LEU A 123 -4.13 -0.66 4.90
CA LEU A 123 -5.11 -0.83 3.83
C LEU A 123 -5.83 0.49 3.50
N THR A 124 -6.33 0.61 2.27
CA THR A 124 -7.26 1.69 1.92
C THR A 124 -8.68 1.34 2.35
N PRO A 125 -9.63 2.32 2.44
CA PRO A 125 -11.03 2.03 2.77
C PRO A 125 -11.73 1.08 1.79
N LEU A 126 -11.27 1.01 0.53
CA LEU A 126 -11.83 0.16 -0.51
C LEU A 126 -11.16 -1.23 -0.60
N SER A 127 -10.31 -1.59 0.36
CA SER A 127 -9.65 -2.89 0.37
C SER A 127 -10.62 -4.01 0.68
N ASP A 128 -10.60 -5.05 -0.14
CA ASP A 128 -11.25 -6.32 0.20
C ASP A 128 -10.37 -7.09 1.19
N ARG A 129 -10.81 -7.16 2.43
CA ARG A 129 -10.06 -7.81 3.52
C ARG A 129 -10.09 -9.34 3.45
N GLN A 130 -10.97 -9.91 2.64
CA GLN A 130 -11.08 -11.35 2.45
C GLN A 130 -10.25 -11.86 1.26
N ARG A 131 -9.79 -10.94 0.37
CA ARG A 131 -9.10 -11.29 -0.86
C ARG A 131 -7.73 -10.61 -0.95
N CYS A 132 -6.75 -11.27 -0.37
CA CYS A 132 -5.33 -10.94 -0.56
C CYS A 132 -4.66 -12.11 -1.29
N HIS A 133 -4.08 -11.86 -2.44
CA HIS A 133 -3.36 -12.86 -3.21
C HIS A 133 -1.85 -12.70 -2.96
N LEU A 134 -1.24 -13.74 -2.44
CA LEU A 134 0.20 -13.89 -2.32
C LEU A 134 0.70 -14.78 -3.46
N PHE A 135 1.51 -14.23 -4.34
CA PHE A 135 2.19 -14.95 -5.41
C PHE A 135 3.61 -15.27 -4.98
N ARG A 136 3.93 -16.55 -4.90
CA ARG A 136 5.23 -17.06 -4.47
C ARG A 136 5.85 -17.94 -5.55
N GLN A 137 7.12 -17.70 -5.84
CA GLN A 137 7.89 -18.57 -6.73
C GLN A 137 8.30 -19.84 -5.99
N ASP A 138 8.00 -21.01 -6.55
CA ASP A 138 8.58 -22.28 -6.09
C ASP A 138 9.90 -22.50 -6.82
N PRO A 139 11.05 -22.47 -6.11
CA PRO A 139 12.34 -22.63 -6.75
C PRO A 139 12.56 -24.02 -7.36
N ALA A 140 11.90 -25.04 -6.83
CA ALA A 140 12.07 -26.43 -7.25
C ALA A 140 11.30 -26.73 -8.55
N LEU A 141 10.09 -26.16 -8.67
CA LEU A 141 9.20 -26.39 -9.81
C LEU A 141 9.31 -25.30 -10.87
N GLN A 142 10.00 -24.18 -10.59
CA GLN A 142 10.01 -22.98 -11.42
C GLN A 142 8.62 -22.43 -11.74
N GLU A 143 7.64 -22.75 -10.90
CA GLU A 143 6.26 -22.34 -11.01
C GLU A 143 5.94 -21.22 -10.02
N ARG A 144 4.95 -20.40 -10.37
CA ARG A 144 4.45 -19.35 -9.51
C ARG A 144 3.11 -19.75 -8.94
N ASN A 145 3.08 -20.01 -7.65
CA ASN A 145 1.88 -20.37 -6.92
C ASN A 145 1.15 -19.14 -6.42
N MET A 146 -0.18 -19.15 -6.55
CA MET A 146 -1.05 -18.16 -5.94
C MET A 146 -1.66 -18.73 -4.67
N ILE A 147 -1.58 -17.97 -3.60
CA ILE A 147 -2.05 -18.33 -2.27
C ILE A 147 -3.05 -17.26 -1.84
N ASP A 148 -4.28 -17.67 -1.53
CA ASP A 148 -5.29 -16.79 -0.99
C ASP A 148 -5.09 -16.60 0.52
N VAL A 149 -5.00 -15.36 0.97
CA VAL A 149 -4.85 -15.00 2.38
C VAL A 149 -6.03 -14.17 2.84
N ASP A 150 -6.71 -14.62 3.88
CA ASP A 150 -7.74 -13.85 4.58
C ASP A 150 -7.07 -12.88 5.57
N LEU A 151 -7.11 -11.59 5.27
CA LEU A 151 -6.48 -10.56 6.09
C LEU A 151 -7.16 -10.41 7.46
N VAL A 152 -8.46 -10.69 7.56
CA VAL A 152 -9.17 -10.64 8.84
C VAL A 152 -8.56 -11.66 9.81
N ARG A 153 -8.32 -12.88 9.33
CA ARG A 153 -7.66 -13.95 10.10
C ARG A 153 -6.18 -13.64 10.35
N ALA A 154 -5.48 -13.10 9.34
CA ALA A 154 -4.08 -12.72 9.48
C ALA A 154 -3.88 -11.68 10.60
N PHE A 155 -4.72 -10.64 10.64
CA PHE A 155 -4.67 -9.65 11.72
C PHE A 155 -5.10 -10.21 13.08
N ALA A 156 -6.05 -11.14 13.13
CA ALA A 156 -6.47 -11.79 14.37
C ALA A 156 -5.40 -12.71 14.97
N SER A 157 -4.54 -13.29 14.13
CA SER A 157 -3.44 -14.17 14.53
C SER A 157 -2.14 -13.43 14.88
N GLN A 158 -2.14 -12.10 14.81
CA GLN A 158 -0.99 -11.26 15.11
C GLN A 158 -0.53 -11.50 16.58
N GLY A 159 0.70 -12.01 16.76
CA GLY A 159 1.24 -12.32 18.08
C GLY A 159 1.15 -13.80 18.51
N GLN A 160 0.54 -14.69 17.74
CA GLN A 160 0.57 -16.12 18.00
C GLN A 160 1.76 -16.77 17.29
N GLU A 161 2.62 -17.41 18.07
CA GLU A 161 3.95 -17.91 17.66
C GLU A 161 3.96 -19.14 16.72
N LYS A 162 2.81 -19.66 16.31
CA LYS A 162 2.72 -20.93 15.58
C LYS A 162 1.94 -20.81 14.27
N SER A 163 2.60 -20.28 13.25
CA SER A 163 2.29 -20.70 11.89
C SER A 163 3.60 -21.00 11.17
N ARG A 164 4.01 -22.26 11.23
CA ARG A 164 5.06 -22.80 10.37
C ARG A 164 4.61 -22.65 8.91
N VAL A 165 5.58 -22.46 8.02
CA VAL A 165 5.46 -22.47 6.56
C VAL A 165 4.34 -23.42 6.08
N GLY A 166 3.12 -22.88 5.90
CA GLY A 166 1.95 -23.65 5.49
C GLY A 166 0.69 -22.82 5.61
N VAL A 167 0.03 -22.64 4.51
CA VAL A 167 -1.01 -21.65 4.21
C VAL A 167 -2.39 -22.03 4.76
N GLU A 168 -2.51 -22.54 5.97
CA GLU A 168 -3.82 -22.68 6.59
C GLU A 168 -4.04 -21.61 7.66
N GLY A 169 -4.64 -20.51 7.21
CA GLY A 169 -5.43 -19.60 8.05
C GLY A 169 -4.66 -18.66 8.99
N GLY A 170 -3.42 -18.25 8.66
CA GLY A 170 -2.63 -17.38 9.51
C GLY A 170 -1.94 -16.24 8.76
N ASP A 171 -1.09 -15.51 9.49
CA ASP A 171 -0.26 -14.43 8.96
C ASP A 171 1.04 -15.01 8.36
N PRO A 172 1.17 -15.13 7.03
CA PRO A 172 2.28 -15.82 6.40
C PRO A 172 3.60 -15.06 6.57
N ILE A 173 4.71 -15.81 6.79
CA ILE A 173 6.06 -15.27 6.66
C ILE A 173 6.35 -15.05 5.17
N LEU A 174 6.86 -13.87 4.85
CA LEU A 174 7.19 -13.47 3.49
C LEU A 174 8.60 -13.93 3.11
N LEU A 175 8.75 -14.29 1.84
CA LEU A 175 10.01 -14.72 1.24
C LEU A 175 10.45 -13.73 0.17
N ASP A 176 11.74 -13.82 -0.18
CA ASP A 176 12.29 -13.02 -1.28
C ASP A 176 11.55 -13.31 -2.61
N GLY A 177 11.21 -12.25 -3.33
CA GLY A 177 10.49 -12.34 -4.60
C GLY A 177 8.97 -12.53 -4.47
N ASP A 178 8.41 -12.60 -3.26
CA ASP A 178 6.95 -12.63 -3.07
C ASP A 178 6.30 -11.38 -3.66
N TYR A 179 5.13 -11.56 -4.28
CA TYR A 179 4.31 -10.47 -4.76
C TYR A 179 2.92 -10.54 -4.13
N ILE A 180 2.52 -9.47 -3.46
CA ILE A 180 1.25 -9.36 -2.76
C ILE A 180 0.32 -8.41 -3.52
N ARG A 181 -0.90 -8.86 -3.78
CA ARG A 181 -1.96 -8.05 -4.38
C ARG A 181 -3.17 -8.00 -3.47
N ILE A 182 -3.50 -6.81 -2.98
CA ILE A 182 -4.72 -6.57 -2.21
C ILE A 182 -5.85 -6.24 -3.18
N ALA A 183 -6.92 -7.04 -3.16
CA ALA A 183 -8.08 -6.80 -4.01
C ALA A 183 -8.84 -5.53 -3.55
N THR A 184 -9.55 -4.93 -4.50
CA THR A 184 -10.40 -3.76 -4.27
C THR A 184 -11.86 -4.22 -4.23
N LEU A 185 -12.63 -3.73 -3.27
CA LEU A 185 -14.08 -3.92 -3.25
C LEU A 185 -14.69 -3.29 -4.51
N PRO A 186 -15.65 -3.97 -5.15
CA PRO A 186 -16.35 -3.36 -6.28
C PRO A 186 -17.05 -2.08 -5.82
N THR A 187 -16.85 -1.01 -6.56
CA THR A 187 -17.43 0.32 -6.30
C THR A 187 -18.90 0.39 -6.74
N GLN A 188 -19.62 -0.73 -6.70
CA GLN A 188 -21.00 -0.76 -7.11
C GLN A 188 -21.88 -0.12 -6.03
N VAL A 189 -22.52 0.99 -6.39
CA VAL A 189 -23.54 1.60 -5.52
C VAL A 189 -24.79 0.75 -5.61
N VAL A 190 -25.11 0.06 -4.52
CA VAL A 190 -26.19 -0.96 -4.51
C VAL A 190 -27.57 -0.40 -4.13
N ASN A 191 -27.63 0.82 -3.63
CA ASN A 191 -28.86 1.42 -3.14
C ASN A 191 -29.31 2.57 -4.04
N VAL A 192 -29.52 2.28 -5.33
CA VAL A 192 -29.87 3.32 -6.31
C VAL A 192 -31.00 2.90 -7.25
N VAL A 193 -31.79 3.87 -7.65
CA VAL A 193 -32.69 3.83 -8.80
C VAL A 193 -32.16 4.82 -9.83
N SER A 194 -31.93 4.36 -11.05
CA SER A 194 -31.47 5.24 -12.14
C SER A 194 -32.67 5.77 -12.93
N LEU A 195 -32.79 7.09 -12.98
CA LEU A 195 -33.76 7.77 -13.83
C LEU A 195 -33.08 8.14 -15.15
N VAL A 196 -33.60 7.62 -16.26
CA VAL A 196 -33.05 7.84 -17.62
C VAL A 196 -34.15 8.24 -18.59
N GLY A 197 -33.82 8.96 -19.64
CA GLY A 197 -34.72 9.39 -20.69
C GLY A 197 -34.91 10.91 -20.72
N ALA A 198 -36.03 11.36 -21.28
CA ALA A 198 -36.36 12.79 -21.50
C ALA A 198 -36.82 13.47 -20.20
N VAL A 199 -35.88 13.62 -19.26
CA VAL A 199 -36.09 14.23 -17.94
C VAL A 199 -35.06 15.33 -17.70
N LYS A 200 -35.39 16.35 -16.91
CA LYS A 200 -34.50 17.47 -16.60
C LYS A 200 -33.28 17.13 -15.78
N SER A 201 -33.41 16.08 -14.91
CA SER A 201 -32.37 15.64 -13.99
C SER A 201 -32.20 14.11 -14.10
N PRO A 202 -31.61 13.58 -15.19
CA PRO A 202 -31.31 12.16 -15.29
C PRO A 202 -30.15 11.79 -14.34
N GLY A 203 -30.14 10.53 -13.86
CA GLY A 203 -29.04 10.04 -13.02
C GLY A 203 -29.49 9.07 -11.94
N PRO A 204 -28.58 8.71 -11.03
CA PRO A 204 -28.87 7.83 -9.90
C PRO A 204 -29.53 8.62 -8.75
N TYR A 205 -30.57 8.02 -8.18
CA TYR A 205 -31.26 8.49 -6.98
C TYR A 205 -31.15 7.43 -5.87
N GLU A 206 -31.03 7.86 -4.61
CA GLU A 206 -31.00 6.95 -3.48
C GLU A 206 -32.33 6.18 -3.38
N PHE A 207 -32.25 4.85 -3.34
CA PHE A 207 -33.43 4.00 -3.11
C PHE A 207 -33.75 3.96 -1.61
N ARG A 208 -35.02 4.23 -1.25
CA ARG A 208 -35.55 4.08 0.11
C ARG A 208 -36.70 3.09 0.13
N SER A 209 -36.80 2.30 1.20
CA SER A 209 -37.92 1.38 1.36
C SER A 209 -39.23 2.14 1.35
N GLY A 210 -40.22 1.66 0.54
CA GLY A 210 -41.49 2.34 0.34
C GLY A 210 -41.50 3.47 -0.68
N MET A 211 -40.35 3.77 -1.32
CA MET A 211 -40.23 4.78 -2.36
C MET A 211 -41.15 4.50 -3.54
N ARG A 212 -41.78 5.54 -4.07
CA ARG A 212 -42.66 5.48 -5.24
C ARG A 212 -42.07 6.29 -6.39
N VAL A 213 -42.51 6.01 -7.61
CA VAL A 213 -42.06 6.73 -8.80
C VAL A 213 -42.23 8.26 -8.65
N LYS A 214 -43.34 8.70 -8.08
CA LYS A 214 -43.63 10.12 -7.84
C LYS A 214 -42.60 10.84 -6.94
N ASP A 215 -41.82 10.10 -6.17
CA ASP A 215 -40.82 10.69 -5.27
C ASP A 215 -39.55 11.10 -6.04
N ILE A 216 -39.36 10.59 -7.26
CA ILE A 216 -38.19 10.90 -8.13
C ILE A 216 -38.59 11.44 -9.52
N LEU A 217 -39.82 11.23 -9.95
CA LEU A 217 -40.34 11.69 -11.22
C LEU A 217 -41.68 12.40 -11.01
N THR A 218 -41.68 13.70 -11.17
CA THR A 218 -42.89 14.54 -11.25
C THR A 218 -43.10 15.01 -12.67
N PRO A 219 -44.36 15.33 -13.09
CA PRO A 219 -44.62 15.87 -14.45
C PRO A 219 -43.74 17.08 -14.81
N GLU A 220 -43.39 17.91 -13.81
CA GLU A 220 -42.57 19.11 -13.99
C GLU A 220 -41.10 18.78 -14.32
N GLN A 221 -40.65 17.57 -14.02
CA GLN A 221 -39.29 17.11 -14.33
C GLN A 221 -39.15 16.55 -15.75
N LEU A 222 -40.26 16.37 -16.47
CA LEU A 222 -40.22 15.96 -17.87
C LEU A 222 -39.69 17.12 -18.75
N THR A 223 -38.92 16.78 -19.77
CA THR A 223 -38.52 17.74 -20.80
C THR A 223 -39.66 17.95 -21.82
N VAL A 224 -39.57 18.99 -22.65
CA VAL A 224 -40.63 19.34 -23.62
C VAL A 224 -40.87 18.24 -24.68
N ASP A 225 -39.83 17.46 -24.95
CA ASP A 225 -39.82 16.37 -25.91
C ASP A 225 -40.12 14.99 -25.25
N ALA A 226 -40.49 15.00 -23.97
CA ALA A 226 -40.85 13.77 -23.28
C ALA A 226 -42.21 13.22 -23.72
N TYR A 227 -42.25 11.93 -24.00
CA TYR A 227 -43.49 11.22 -24.23
C TYR A 227 -44.20 10.88 -22.93
N ALA A 228 -45.09 11.77 -22.48
CA ALA A 228 -45.69 11.69 -21.15
C ALA A 228 -46.74 10.56 -20.95
N ASP A 229 -47.10 9.85 -22.01
CA ASP A 229 -48.10 8.75 -21.92
C ASP A 229 -47.51 7.39 -21.58
N ARG A 230 -46.17 7.24 -21.72
CA ARG A 230 -45.52 5.95 -21.49
C ARG A 230 -44.14 6.13 -20.87
N ALA A 231 -43.95 5.47 -19.75
CA ALA A 231 -42.64 5.23 -19.12
C ALA A 231 -42.56 3.78 -18.66
N GLU A 232 -41.38 3.33 -18.30
CA GLU A 232 -41.14 1.95 -17.93
C GLU A 232 -40.25 1.87 -16.69
N ILE A 233 -40.63 1.00 -15.74
CA ILE A 233 -39.74 0.62 -14.65
C ILE A 233 -39.12 -0.72 -15.06
N VAL A 234 -37.79 -0.71 -15.19
CA VAL A 234 -37.00 -1.93 -15.41
C VAL A 234 -36.49 -2.41 -14.06
N ARG A 235 -36.93 -3.56 -13.61
CA ARG A 235 -36.57 -4.15 -12.33
C ARG A 235 -35.93 -5.51 -12.52
N THR A 236 -34.74 -5.73 -11.96
CA THR A 236 -34.09 -7.03 -11.92
C THR A 236 -34.33 -7.65 -10.54
N ASP A 237 -34.85 -8.87 -10.51
CA ASP A 237 -35.00 -9.64 -9.29
C ASP A 237 -33.62 -10.14 -8.81
N PRO A 238 -33.20 -9.81 -7.59
CA PRO A 238 -31.85 -10.16 -7.10
C PRO A 238 -31.66 -11.68 -6.89
N ALA A 239 -32.74 -12.46 -6.73
CA ALA A 239 -32.65 -13.91 -6.51
C ALA A 239 -32.61 -14.69 -7.81
N THR A 240 -33.44 -14.28 -8.81
CA THR A 240 -33.58 -14.98 -10.07
C THR A 240 -32.84 -14.35 -11.25
N TYR A 241 -32.34 -13.13 -11.08
CA TYR A 241 -31.73 -12.28 -12.11
C TYR A 241 -32.64 -12.01 -13.32
N LEU A 242 -33.93 -12.29 -13.19
CA LEU A 242 -34.92 -12.02 -14.25
C LEU A 242 -35.28 -10.53 -14.24
N THR A 243 -35.29 -9.95 -15.42
CA THR A 243 -35.69 -8.57 -15.62
C THR A 243 -37.16 -8.45 -15.91
N LYS A 244 -37.90 -7.65 -15.14
CA LYS A 244 -39.32 -7.36 -15.32
C LYS A 244 -39.47 -5.89 -15.76
N VAL A 245 -40.20 -5.69 -16.84
CA VAL A 245 -40.57 -4.35 -17.33
C VAL A 245 -42.02 -4.06 -16.93
N ILE A 246 -42.23 -2.93 -16.24
CA ILE A 246 -43.53 -2.49 -15.75
C ILE A 246 -43.85 -1.16 -16.44
N PRO A 247 -44.75 -1.11 -17.43
CA PRO A 247 -45.15 0.14 -18.05
C PRO A 247 -46.05 0.95 -17.13
N PHE A 248 -45.93 2.26 -17.17
CA PHE A 248 -46.78 3.23 -16.47
C PHE A 248 -46.91 4.53 -17.25
N SER A 249 -47.92 5.35 -16.91
CA SER A 249 -48.03 6.76 -17.44
C SER A 249 -47.50 7.70 -16.42
N PRO A 250 -46.55 8.63 -16.78
CA PRO A 250 -46.04 9.66 -15.90
C PRO A 250 -47.03 10.82 -15.63
N LYS A 251 -48.23 10.82 -16.29
CA LYS A 251 -49.30 11.82 -16.06
C LYS A 251 -49.93 11.71 -14.70
#